data_d1ef6209deee959a4efa8665196d41b5
#
_entry.id   d1ef6209deee959a4efa8665196d41b5
#
_cell.length_a   1.000
_cell.length_b   1.000
_cell.length_c   1.000
_cell.angle_alpha   90.00
_cell.angle_beta   90.00
_cell.angle_gamma   90.00
#
_symmetry.space_group_name_H-M   'P 1'
#
loop_
_entity.id
_entity.type
_entity.pdbx_description
1 polymer ?
#
loop_
_entity_poly.entity_id
_entity_poly.type
_entity_poly.pdbx_seq_one_letter_code
_entity_poly.pdbx_strand_id
1 'polypeptide(L)'
;KGSKSFDFMFPVASLPPALPGMRDKTLRSVTVRVAASGDRASLEKTRANNHRELAIHLLEKKRKVLILDGRPRWETRYLHSHFDRDDRWQATLIFDDYAEDAAKGSLQTEFPKTRDDLLTYDLIILGDASLQRFKGEHLDWIVEFVEKRGGGLILLDGQRGHLRSWASGKPAALIPVRFLNSTDAPKPSSLELTADGQRFEALRLSDSPSANTTLWPTLPKVTWHARVEPQPASVTLVNAGEPAMIFRQVGAGAVLYLGTDEMWRWRFQVADLYHQRLWMQLAAWIAAPPFQIEQKQLAIGTDRLRYAPGETSEIRVRIRNDRGDIITDAQPRANLILDGKDVATLQLEPDQ
;
A
#
# COMPACT_ATOMS: atom_id res chain seq x y z
N LYS A 1 -26.28 -14.29 -22.37
CA LYS A 1 -26.16 -13.22 -21.37
C LYS A 1 -24.74 -12.68 -21.52
N GLY A 2 -24.56 -11.52 -22.16
CA GLY A 2 -23.27 -10.87 -22.33
C GLY A 2 -23.18 -9.64 -21.43
N SER A 3 -22.03 -9.40 -20.81
CA SER A 3 -21.72 -8.11 -20.21
C SER A 3 -21.09 -7.21 -21.27
N LYS A 4 -21.42 -5.92 -21.27
CA LYS A 4 -20.75 -4.90 -22.07
C LYS A 4 -20.07 -3.93 -21.11
N SER A 5 -18.82 -3.61 -21.38
CA SER A 5 -18.08 -2.55 -20.69
C SER A 5 -18.22 -1.26 -21.48
N PHE A 6 -18.34 -0.15 -20.79
CA PHE A 6 -18.36 1.19 -21.37
C PHE A 6 -17.37 2.06 -20.61
N ASP A 7 -16.50 2.74 -21.35
CA ASP A 7 -15.54 3.67 -20.80
C ASP A 7 -16.07 5.10 -20.92
N PHE A 8 -16.02 5.84 -19.83
CA PHE A 8 -16.43 7.24 -19.78
C PHE A 8 -15.22 8.10 -19.43
N MET A 9 -15.02 9.14 -20.22
CA MET A 9 -14.10 10.21 -19.88
C MET A 9 -14.89 11.49 -19.57
N PHE A 10 -14.57 12.13 -18.44
CA PHE A 10 -15.14 13.42 -18.08
C PHE A 10 -14.03 14.35 -17.57
N PRO A 11 -14.12 15.67 -17.86
CA PRO A 11 -13.14 16.63 -17.37
C PRO A 11 -13.17 16.72 -15.86
N VAL A 12 -12.01 16.75 -15.22
CA VAL A 12 -11.89 16.93 -13.76
C VAL A 12 -12.59 18.22 -13.30
N ALA A 13 -12.52 19.27 -14.11
CA ALA A 13 -13.19 20.54 -13.84
C ALA A 13 -14.74 20.44 -13.77
N SER A 14 -15.34 19.38 -14.32
CA SER A 14 -16.79 19.15 -14.24
C SER A 14 -17.23 18.40 -12.98
N LEU A 15 -16.28 17.98 -12.13
CA LEU A 15 -16.61 17.31 -10.89
C LEU A 15 -17.23 18.28 -9.88
N PRO A 16 -18.17 17.81 -9.05
CA PRO A 16 -18.78 18.64 -8.02
C PRO A 16 -17.72 19.16 -7.04
N PRO A 17 -17.94 20.30 -6.38
CA PRO A 17 -17.02 20.79 -5.35
C PRO A 17 -16.90 19.79 -4.20
N ALA A 18 -15.83 19.91 -3.40
CA ALA A 18 -15.67 19.11 -2.19
C ALA A 18 -16.89 19.29 -1.28
N LEU A 19 -17.27 18.21 -0.59
CA LEU A 19 -18.36 18.28 0.37
C LEU A 19 -18.04 19.34 1.46
N PRO A 20 -19.03 20.17 1.85
CA PRO A 20 -18.82 21.18 2.88
C PRO A 20 -18.29 20.55 4.19
N GLY A 21 -17.26 21.15 4.78
CA GLY A 21 -16.67 20.69 6.04
C GLY A 21 -15.55 19.65 5.89
N MET A 22 -15.31 19.10 4.71
CA MET A 22 -14.14 18.24 4.47
C MET A 22 -12.86 19.07 4.34
N ARG A 23 -11.83 18.72 5.10
CA ARG A 23 -10.48 19.29 4.93
C ARG A 23 -9.80 18.77 3.68
N ASP A 24 -10.05 17.52 3.34
CA ASP A 24 -9.57 16.95 2.09
C ASP A 24 -10.44 17.46 0.94
N LYS A 25 -10.02 18.60 0.40
CA LYS A 25 -10.63 19.19 -0.81
C LYS A 25 -10.41 18.32 -2.05
N THR A 26 -9.71 17.20 -1.94
CA THR A 26 -9.44 16.30 -3.05
C THR A 26 -10.50 15.23 -3.21
N LEU A 27 -11.25 14.88 -2.16
CA LEU A 27 -12.31 13.88 -2.24
C LEU A 27 -13.55 14.45 -2.92
N ARG A 28 -14.04 13.75 -3.95
CA ARG A 28 -15.28 14.02 -4.65
C ARG A 28 -16.17 12.80 -4.62
N SER A 29 -17.46 13.00 -4.38
CA SER A 29 -18.46 11.96 -4.57
C SER A 29 -19.08 12.13 -5.96
N VAL A 30 -19.06 11.07 -6.74
CA VAL A 30 -19.67 11.05 -8.08
C VAL A 30 -20.68 9.92 -8.12
N THR A 31 -21.93 10.27 -8.43
CA THR A 31 -22.98 9.28 -8.64
C THR A 31 -23.08 8.94 -10.12
N VAL A 32 -22.79 7.72 -10.48
CA VAL A 32 -23.01 7.21 -11.84
C VAL A 32 -24.39 6.56 -11.89
N ARG A 33 -25.24 7.05 -12.81
CA ARG A 33 -26.55 6.46 -13.07
C ARG A 33 -26.57 5.89 -14.47
N VAL A 34 -27.07 4.66 -14.59
CA VAL A 34 -27.32 3.98 -15.87
C VAL A 34 -28.80 3.73 -15.98
N ALA A 35 -29.42 4.17 -17.05
CA ALA A 35 -30.84 3.90 -17.30
C ALA A 35 -31.01 3.21 -18.65
N ALA A 36 -31.85 2.20 -18.70
CA ALA A 36 -32.28 1.63 -19.95
C ALA A 36 -33.22 2.64 -20.67
N SER A 37 -33.03 2.84 -21.97
CA SER A 37 -33.85 3.73 -22.79
C SER A 37 -34.47 2.97 -23.98
N GLY A 38 -35.56 3.54 -24.55
CA GLY A 38 -36.29 2.95 -25.67
C GLY A 38 -37.17 1.78 -25.27
N ASP A 39 -37.54 0.97 -26.23
CA ASP A 39 -38.52 -0.14 -26.08
C ASP A 39 -38.10 -1.21 -25.06
N ARG A 40 -36.83 -1.25 -24.68
CA ARG A 40 -36.29 -2.20 -23.69
C ARG A 40 -36.34 -1.69 -22.25
N ALA A 41 -36.72 -0.44 -22.01
CA ALA A 41 -36.81 0.11 -20.66
C ALA A 41 -37.85 -0.63 -19.79
N SER A 42 -38.89 -1.19 -20.42
CA SER A 42 -39.94 -2.00 -19.77
C SER A 42 -39.47 -3.40 -19.34
N LEU A 43 -38.33 -3.88 -19.87
CA LEU A 43 -37.75 -5.20 -19.54
C LEU A 43 -36.85 -5.16 -18.31
N GLU A 44 -36.60 -3.98 -17.77
CA GLU A 44 -35.75 -3.81 -16.58
C GLU A 44 -36.51 -4.21 -15.31
N LYS A 45 -36.08 -5.29 -14.68
CA LYS A 45 -36.73 -5.84 -13.50
C LYS A 45 -36.37 -5.14 -12.19
N THR A 46 -35.22 -4.47 -12.15
CA THR A 46 -34.69 -3.84 -10.92
C THR A 46 -33.97 -2.54 -11.29
N ARG A 47 -34.46 -1.43 -10.75
CA ARG A 47 -33.85 -0.11 -10.93
C ARG A 47 -32.93 0.29 -9.78
N ALA A 48 -32.95 -0.44 -8.67
CA ALA A 48 -32.12 -0.15 -7.49
C ALA A 48 -30.60 -0.29 -7.74
N ASN A 49 -30.21 -1.05 -8.77
CA ASN A 49 -28.82 -1.25 -9.18
C ASN A 49 -28.36 -0.28 -10.29
N ASN A 50 -29.19 0.69 -10.68
CA ASN A 50 -28.93 1.61 -11.78
C ASN A 50 -28.09 2.82 -11.39
N HIS A 51 -27.72 2.93 -10.14
CA HIS A 51 -26.84 4.00 -9.67
C HIS A 51 -25.72 3.42 -8.82
N ARG A 52 -24.58 4.07 -8.88
CA ARG A 52 -23.44 3.80 -8.00
C ARG A 52 -22.79 5.10 -7.60
N GLU A 53 -22.47 5.21 -6.32
CA GLU A 53 -21.64 6.28 -5.82
C GLU A 53 -20.17 5.84 -5.88
N LEU A 54 -19.35 6.72 -6.43
CA LEU A 54 -17.90 6.57 -6.52
C LEU A 54 -17.27 7.70 -5.74
N ALA A 55 -16.39 7.34 -4.82
CA ALA A 55 -15.48 8.30 -4.20
C ALA A 55 -14.24 8.44 -5.09
N ILE A 56 -13.99 9.65 -5.60
CA ILE A 56 -12.85 9.96 -6.47
C ILE A 56 -11.95 10.94 -5.74
N HIS A 57 -10.68 10.59 -5.58
CA HIS A 57 -9.68 11.51 -5.09
C HIS A 57 -9.10 12.33 -6.25
N LEU A 58 -9.22 13.64 -6.17
CA LEU A 58 -8.52 14.57 -7.04
C LEU A 58 -7.12 14.80 -6.45
N LEU A 59 -6.10 14.30 -7.11
CA LEU A 59 -4.72 14.55 -6.71
C LEU A 59 -4.29 15.93 -7.22
N GLU A 60 -4.42 16.95 -6.40
CA GLU A 60 -3.84 18.27 -6.67
C GLU A 60 -2.33 18.28 -6.44
N LYS A 61 -1.81 17.29 -5.70
CA LYS A 61 -0.40 17.15 -5.36
C LYS A 61 0.08 15.74 -5.68
N LYS A 62 1.25 15.64 -6.31
CA LYS A 62 1.91 14.35 -6.56
C LYS A 62 2.20 13.66 -5.22
N ARG A 63 1.95 12.36 -5.16
CA ARG A 63 2.41 11.51 -4.05
C ARG A 63 3.93 11.42 -4.09
N LYS A 64 4.56 11.40 -2.93
CA LYS A 64 6.01 11.30 -2.84
C LYS A 64 6.45 9.91 -2.43
N VAL A 65 7.36 9.32 -3.19
CA VAL A 65 8.00 8.04 -2.86
C VAL A 65 9.49 8.24 -2.64
N LEU A 66 9.99 7.70 -1.54
CA LEU A 66 11.42 7.63 -1.21
C LEU A 66 11.90 6.19 -1.38
N ILE A 67 12.81 5.96 -2.32
CA ILE A 67 13.43 4.67 -2.57
C ILE A 67 14.84 4.71 -1.99
N LEU A 68 15.09 3.84 -1.02
CA LEU A 68 16.37 3.70 -0.33
C LEU A 68 16.92 2.31 -0.61
N ASP A 69 18.09 2.15 -1.17
CA ASP A 69 18.68 0.84 -1.42
C ASP A 69 20.16 0.79 -1.08
N GLY A 70 20.64 -0.37 -0.67
CA GLY A 70 22.04 -0.61 -0.36
C GLY A 70 22.95 -0.56 -1.59
N ARG A 71 22.40 -0.76 -2.79
CA ARG A 71 23.12 -0.65 -4.08
C ARG A 71 22.14 -0.55 -5.25
N PRO A 72 22.61 -0.12 -6.43
CA PRO A 72 21.79 -0.22 -7.64
C PRO A 72 21.42 -1.68 -7.97
N ARG A 73 20.12 -1.97 -8.03
CA ARG A 73 19.55 -3.24 -8.46
C ARG A 73 18.59 -3.02 -9.63
N TRP A 74 18.35 -4.05 -10.43
CA TRP A 74 17.42 -3.94 -11.56
C TRP A 74 16.01 -3.58 -11.08
N GLU A 75 15.54 -4.20 -10.00
CA GLU A 75 14.22 -3.92 -9.43
C GLU A 75 14.07 -2.43 -9.09
N THR A 76 14.98 -1.88 -8.28
CA THR A 76 14.90 -0.49 -7.82
C THR A 76 15.10 0.53 -8.94
N ARG A 77 15.91 0.22 -9.95
CA ARG A 77 16.04 1.06 -11.16
C ARG A 77 14.74 1.12 -11.96
N TYR A 78 14.08 -0.03 -12.14
CA TYR A 78 12.82 -0.06 -12.86
C TYR A 78 11.69 0.59 -12.06
N LEU A 79 11.66 0.40 -10.75
CA LEU A 79 10.73 1.11 -9.87
C LEU A 79 10.85 2.62 -10.00
N HIS A 80 12.07 3.15 -9.88
CA HIS A 80 12.31 4.58 -10.07
C HIS A 80 11.81 5.06 -11.44
N SER A 81 12.14 4.33 -12.51
CA SER A 81 11.69 4.65 -13.86
C SER A 81 10.15 4.61 -14.01
N HIS A 82 9.45 3.72 -13.29
CA HIS A 82 7.98 3.68 -13.31
C HIS A 82 7.38 4.89 -12.62
N PHE A 83 7.88 5.23 -11.44
CA PHE A 83 7.41 6.40 -10.70
C PHE A 83 7.73 7.72 -11.40
N ASP A 84 8.89 7.83 -12.03
CA ASP A 84 9.32 9.04 -12.76
C ASP A 84 8.46 9.31 -13.99
N ARG A 85 7.92 8.27 -14.63
CA ARG A 85 7.01 8.37 -15.78
C ARG A 85 5.54 8.56 -15.41
N ASP A 86 5.17 8.38 -14.16
CA ASP A 86 3.80 8.51 -13.69
C ASP A 86 3.58 9.88 -13.04
N ASP A 87 2.83 10.73 -13.70
CA ASP A 87 2.57 12.10 -13.24
C ASP A 87 1.92 12.20 -11.86
N ARG A 88 1.38 11.10 -11.33
CA ARG A 88 0.81 11.02 -9.98
C ARG A 88 1.87 10.94 -8.89
N TRP A 89 3.13 10.66 -9.24
CA TRP A 89 4.21 10.42 -8.29
C TRP A 89 5.38 11.38 -8.47
N GLN A 90 6.09 11.61 -7.40
CA GLN A 90 7.40 12.24 -7.35
C GLN A 90 8.35 11.29 -6.63
N ALA A 91 9.31 10.74 -7.35
CA ALA A 91 10.27 9.78 -6.80
C ALA A 91 11.58 10.43 -6.40
N THR A 92 12.10 10.01 -5.25
CA THR A 92 13.48 10.26 -4.81
C THR A 92 14.16 8.91 -4.64
N LEU A 93 15.31 8.71 -5.28
CA LEU A 93 16.08 7.48 -5.21
C LEU A 93 17.44 7.78 -4.60
N ILE A 94 17.77 7.06 -3.53
CA ILE A 94 19.06 7.14 -2.86
C ILE A 94 19.67 5.75 -2.81
N PHE A 95 20.84 5.59 -3.39
CA PHE A 95 21.67 4.41 -3.22
C PHE A 95 22.75 4.67 -2.17
N ASP A 96 23.06 3.63 -1.42
CA ASP A 96 24.21 3.68 -0.53
C ASP A 96 25.49 3.51 -1.36
N ASP A 97 26.18 4.62 -1.62
CA ASP A 97 27.45 4.53 -2.32
C ASP A 97 28.48 3.82 -1.46
N TYR A 98 29.13 2.84 -2.06
CA TYR A 98 30.24 2.07 -1.47
C TYR A 98 31.53 2.93 -1.38
N ALA A 99 31.43 4.15 -0.84
CA ALA A 99 32.65 4.82 -0.41
C ALA A 99 33.32 3.95 0.67
N GLU A 100 34.61 3.73 0.56
CA GLU A 100 35.41 3.02 1.55
C GLU A 100 35.25 3.59 2.96
N ASP A 101 34.72 4.80 3.06
CA ASP A 101 34.43 5.51 4.30
C ASP A 101 32.93 5.37 4.64
N ALA A 102 32.62 4.34 5.45
CA ALA A 102 31.24 4.05 5.91
C ALA A 102 30.53 5.24 6.57
N ALA A 103 31.28 6.25 7.01
CA ALA A 103 30.74 7.47 7.65
C ALA A 103 30.15 8.48 6.65
N LYS A 104 30.33 8.30 5.35
CA LYS A 104 29.95 9.26 4.31
C LYS A 104 29.03 8.69 3.23
N GLY A 105 28.38 7.55 3.46
CA GLY A 105 27.46 6.95 2.48
C GLY A 105 26.27 7.85 2.17
N SER A 106 25.77 7.80 0.92
CA SER A 106 24.64 8.60 0.45
C SER A 106 23.37 8.44 1.27
N LEU A 107 23.12 7.25 1.85
CA LEU A 107 22.00 7.04 2.77
C LEU A 107 22.05 7.92 4.02
N GLN A 108 23.23 8.37 4.44
CA GLN A 108 23.33 9.28 5.58
C GLN A 108 23.32 10.76 5.17
N THR A 109 23.86 11.09 4.00
CA THR A 109 24.07 12.47 3.55
C THR A 109 22.90 13.01 2.74
N GLU A 110 22.24 12.17 1.96
CA GLU A 110 21.12 12.52 1.07
C GLU A 110 19.75 12.19 1.66
N PHE A 111 19.71 11.44 2.78
CA PHE A 111 18.49 11.18 3.52
C PHE A 111 17.81 12.52 3.90
N PRO A 112 16.47 12.57 3.98
CA PRO A 112 15.76 13.79 4.39
C PRO A 112 16.39 14.45 5.62
N LYS A 113 16.68 15.75 5.53
CA LYS A 113 17.49 16.46 6.54
C LYS A 113 16.77 16.66 7.86
N THR A 114 15.45 16.68 7.81
CA THR A 114 14.61 16.85 8.99
C THR A 114 13.54 15.76 9.04
N ARG A 115 13.03 15.52 10.25
CA ARG A 115 11.87 14.66 10.47
C ARG A 115 10.70 15.10 9.60
N ASP A 116 10.40 16.37 9.55
CA ASP A 116 9.25 16.90 8.81
C ASP A 116 9.42 16.72 7.30
N ASP A 117 10.64 16.79 6.77
CA ASP A 117 10.91 16.45 5.37
C ASP A 117 10.56 14.98 5.06
N LEU A 118 10.95 14.04 5.94
CA LEU A 118 10.61 12.63 5.78
C LEU A 118 9.10 12.42 5.85
N LEU A 119 8.42 13.07 6.77
CA LEU A 119 6.97 12.94 6.93
C LEU A 119 6.15 13.54 5.77
N THR A 120 6.79 14.24 4.81
CA THR A 120 6.11 14.65 3.57
C THR A 120 5.93 13.53 2.55
N TYR A 121 6.65 12.42 2.69
CA TYR A 121 6.51 11.26 1.81
C TYR A 121 5.25 10.46 2.13
N ASP A 122 4.75 9.74 1.13
CA ASP A 122 3.58 8.86 1.25
C ASP A 122 3.99 7.39 1.27
N LEU A 123 5.14 7.09 0.68
CA LEU A 123 5.69 5.74 0.56
C LEU A 123 7.21 5.76 0.75
N ILE A 124 7.70 4.83 1.55
CA ILE A 124 9.14 4.49 1.60
C ILE A 124 9.30 3.07 1.04
N ILE A 125 10.19 2.89 0.07
CA ILE A 125 10.64 1.59 -0.40
C ILE A 125 12.07 1.41 0.10
N LEU A 126 12.24 0.50 1.05
CA LEU A 126 13.53 0.18 1.63
C LEU A 126 14.05 -1.12 1.00
N GLY A 127 15.08 -0.99 0.21
CA GLY A 127 15.78 -2.11 -0.39
C GLY A 127 16.74 -2.80 0.57
N ASP A 128 17.67 -3.58 0.02
CA ASP A 128 18.65 -4.38 0.76
C ASP A 128 19.76 -3.50 1.38
N ALA A 129 19.36 -2.58 2.26
CA ALA A 129 20.22 -1.65 2.98
C ALA A 129 20.34 -2.03 4.46
N SER A 130 21.56 -2.04 4.97
CA SER A 130 21.83 -2.38 6.37
C SER A 130 21.38 -1.27 7.32
N LEU A 131 20.81 -1.65 8.47
CA LEU A 131 20.40 -0.73 9.52
C LEU A 131 21.54 0.20 9.97
N GLN A 132 22.77 -0.30 10.01
CA GLN A 132 23.96 0.45 10.42
C GLN A 132 24.31 1.60 9.46
N ARG A 133 23.71 1.64 8.28
CA ARG A 133 23.89 2.71 7.29
C ARG A 133 23.04 3.95 7.59
N PHE A 134 22.14 3.87 8.56
CA PHE A 134 21.27 4.96 8.98
C PHE A 134 21.75 5.54 10.33
N LYS A 135 21.55 6.85 10.52
CA LYS A 135 21.69 7.45 11.85
C LYS A 135 20.54 7.00 12.75
N GLY A 136 20.77 6.97 14.06
CA GLY A 136 19.73 6.59 15.02
C GLY A 136 18.44 7.41 14.90
N GLU A 137 18.57 8.71 14.68
CA GLU A 137 17.44 9.63 14.47
C GLU A 137 16.63 9.29 13.20
N HIS A 138 17.30 8.87 12.11
CA HIS A 138 16.62 8.45 10.87
C HIS A 138 15.72 7.22 11.11
N LEU A 139 16.18 6.28 11.95
CA LEU A 139 15.42 5.09 12.31
C LEU A 139 14.17 5.47 13.12
N ASP A 140 14.31 6.42 14.05
CA ASP A 140 13.18 6.93 14.82
C ASP A 140 12.13 7.59 13.91
N TRP A 141 12.58 8.38 12.91
CA TRP A 141 11.68 9.03 11.95
C TRP A 141 10.98 8.02 11.04
N ILE A 142 11.66 6.94 10.60
CA ILE A 142 11.03 5.88 9.79
C ILE A 142 9.96 5.13 10.61
N VAL A 143 10.24 4.82 11.87
CA VAL A 143 9.24 4.20 12.76
C VAL A 143 8.04 5.13 12.92
N GLU A 144 8.27 6.41 13.21
CA GLU A 144 7.20 7.39 13.35
C GLU A 144 6.41 7.60 12.06
N PHE A 145 7.09 7.60 10.90
CA PHE A 145 6.46 7.69 9.58
C PHE A 145 5.42 6.58 9.39
N VAL A 146 5.73 5.35 9.79
CA VAL A 146 4.80 4.23 9.67
C VAL A 146 3.75 4.28 10.77
N GLU A 147 4.18 4.22 12.04
CA GLU A 147 3.27 4.00 13.17
C GLU A 147 2.31 5.17 13.41
N LYS A 148 2.81 6.41 13.35
CA LYS A 148 2.04 7.59 13.76
C LYS A 148 1.49 8.39 12.60
N ARG A 149 2.32 8.63 11.55
CA ARG A 149 1.86 9.38 10.38
C ARG A 149 0.94 8.52 9.51
N GLY A 150 1.15 7.19 9.51
CA GLY A 150 0.38 6.26 8.69
C GLY A 150 0.92 6.15 7.26
N GLY A 151 2.21 6.34 7.10
CA GLY A 151 2.89 6.16 5.81
C GLY A 151 3.04 4.69 5.44
N GLY A 152 3.16 4.42 4.15
CA GLY A 152 3.41 3.09 3.62
C GLY A 152 4.89 2.73 3.60
N LEU A 153 5.23 1.51 4.00
CA LEU A 153 6.60 0.98 3.92
C LEU A 153 6.62 -0.31 3.12
N ILE A 154 7.44 -0.37 2.07
CA ILE A 154 7.75 -1.60 1.34
C ILE A 154 9.19 -1.99 1.67
N LEU A 155 9.37 -3.19 2.20
CA LEU A 155 10.66 -3.81 2.46
C LEU A 155 10.98 -4.76 1.31
N LEU A 156 11.97 -4.42 0.50
CA LEU A 156 12.38 -5.20 -0.68
C LEU A 156 13.70 -5.92 -0.38
N ASP A 157 13.61 -7.18 0.02
CA ASP A 157 14.78 -7.97 0.37
C ASP A 157 15.71 -8.21 -0.83
N GLY A 158 16.92 -8.61 -0.56
CA GLY A 158 17.94 -8.86 -1.55
C GLY A 158 18.90 -9.97 -1.11
N GLN A 159 19.65 -10.48 -2.07
CA GLN A 159 20.56 -11.63 -1.87
C GLN A 159 21.64 -11.39 -0.81
N ARG A 160 21.93 -10.13 -0.46
CA ARG A 160 22.91 -9.81 0.58
C ARG A 160 22.33 -9.95 2.00
N GLY A 161 21.00 -9.96 2.13
CA GLY A 161 20.27 -10.17 3.37
C GLY A 161 20.47 -9.07 4.41
N HIS A 162 20.74 -7.84 3.98
CA HIS A 162 21.00 -6.72 4.90
C HIS A 162 19.75 -6.32 5.69
N LEU A 163 18.53 -6.60 5.17
CA LEU A 163 17.28 -6.35 5.90
C LEU A 163 17.18 -7.17 7.20
N ARG A 164 17.93 -8.24 7.35
CA ARG A 164 18.02 -8.99 8.62
C ARG A 164 18.46 -8.11 9.79
N SER A 165 19.30 -7.11 9.54
CA SER A 165 19.75 -6.18 10.57
C SER A 165 18.61 -5.36 11.17
N TRP A 166 17.52 -5.13 10.40
CA TRP A 166 16.35 -4.39 10.83
C TRP A 166 15.45 -5.14 11.82
N ALA A 167 15.63 -6.46 11.95
CA ALA A 167 14.93 -7.27 12.95
C ALA A 167 15.45 -7.05 14.38
N SER A 168 16.27 -6.03 14.61
CA SER A 168 16.81 -5.66 15.91
C SER A 168 16.62 -4.17 16.20
N GLY A 169 16.59 -3.81 17.46
CA GLY A 169 16.41 -2.42 17.89
C GLY A 169 15.01 -1.86 17.63
N LYS A 170 14.89 -0.54 17.56
CA LYS A 170 13.62 0.16 17.42
C LYS A 170 12.81 -0.23 16.17
N PRO A 171 13.42 -0.33 14.96
CA PRO A 171 12.64 -0.66 13.76
C PRO A 171 12.20 -2.12 13.66
N ALA A 172 12.56 -2.98 14.62
CA ALA A 172 12.13 -4.39 14.63
C ALA A 172 10.61 -4.55 14.62
N ALA A 173 9.88 -3.60 15.22
CA ALA A 173 8.43 -3.58 15.21
C ALA A 173 7.84 -3.44 13.78
N LEU A 174 8.58 -2.86 12.84
CA LEU A 174 8.17 -2.71 11.45
C LEU A 174 8.35 -3.99 10.63
N ILE A 175 9.16 -4.95 11.10
CA ILE A 175 9.50 -6.14 10.32
C ILE A 175 8.39 -7.18 10.47
N PRO A 176 7.67 -7.56 9.39
CA PRO A 176 6.55 -8.49 9.49
C PRO A 176 6.97 -9.96 9.43
N VAL A 177 8.28 -10.23 9.42
CA VAL A 177 8.84 -11.57 9.23
C VAL A 177 9.92 -11.90 10.24
N ARG A 178 10.09 -13.18 10.52
CA ARG A 178 11.27 -13.75 11.18
C ARG A 178 12.17 -14.36 10.10
N PHE A 179 13.39 -13.87 10.00
CA PHE A 179 14.37 -14.39 9.06
C PHE A 179 14.91 -15.75 9.51
N LEU A 180 14.90 -16.72 8.61
CA LEU A 180 15.44 -18.05 8.85
C LEU A 180 16.86 -18.18 8.30
N ASN A 181 17.72 -18.91 9.02
CA ASN A 181 19.01 -19.32 8.48
C ASN A 181 18.78 -20.52 7.57
N SER A 182 19.29 -20.48 6.36
CA SER A 182 19.27 -21.59 5.43
C SER A 182 20.63 -21.72 4.76
N THR A 183 21.09 -22.96 4.65
CA THR A 183 22.27 -23.35 3.87
C THR A 183 21.88 -23.90 2.50
N ASP A 184 20.59 -24.11 2.26
CA ASP A 184 20.10 -24.66 1.00
C ASP A 184 20.27 -23.67 -0.14
N ALA A 185 20.72 -24.16 -1.28
CA ALA A 185 20.77 -23.36 -2.50
C ALA A 185 19.35 -22.93 -2.92
N PRO A 186 19.15 -21.66 -3.31
CA PRO A 186 17.88 -21.20 -3.84
C PRO A 186 17.44 -22.05 -5.03
N LYS A 187 16.16 -22.38 -5.10
CA LYS A 187 15.57 -23.10 -6.25
C LYS A 187 14.60 -22.17 -6.96
N PRO A 188 14.59 -22.20 -8.31
CA PRO A 188 13.60 -21.43 -9.08
C PRO A 188 12.17 -21.79 -8.67
N SER A 189 11.41 -20.81 -8.19
CA SER A 189 10.05 -21.00 -7.67
C SER A 189 9.05 -20.10 -8.39
N SER A 190 7.87 -20.64 -8.67
CA SER A 190 6.74 -19.83 -9.13
C SER A 190 6.16 -19.04 -7.97
N LEU A 191 5.65 -17.84 -8.27
CA LEU A 191 4.90 -17.05 -7.30
C LEU A 191 3.42 -17.42 -7.38
N GLU A 192 2.83 -17.77 -6.25
CA GLU A 192 1.45 -18.23 -6.14
C GLU A 192 0.69 -17.42 -5.08
N LEU A 193 -0.52 -16.99 -5.43
CA LEU A 193 -1.38 -16.27 -4.51
C LEU A 193 -1.91 -17.21 -3.43
N THR A 194 -1.83 -16.79 -2.16
CA THR A 194 -2.57 -17.43 -1.07
C THR A 194 -4.07 -17.09 -1.16
N ALA A 195 -4.90 -17.67 -0.30
CA ALA A 195 -6.32 -17.32 -0.20
C ALA A 195 -6.51 -15.82 0.14
N ASP A 196 -5.64 -15.26 0.99
CA ASP A 196 -5.64 -13.84 1.32
C ASP A 196 -5.13 -13.00 0.14
N GLY A 197 -4.07 -13.46 -0.55
CA GLY A 197 -3.55 -12.82 -1.74
C GLY A 197 -4.56 -12.73 -2.89
N GLN A 198 -5.43 -13.72 -3.06
CA GLN A 198 -6.50 -13.69 -4.06
C GLN A 198 -7.55 -12.61 -3.78
N ARG A 199 -7.78 -12.29 -2.51
CA ARG A 199 -8.69 -11.22 -2.06
C ARG A 199 -8.04 -9.83 -2.10
N PHE A 200 -6.72 -9.79 -2.18
CA PHE A 200 -5.96 -8.54 -2.13
C PHE A 200 -5.98 -7.81 -3.48
N GLU A 201 -6.74 -6.72 -3.56
CA GLU A 201 -6.98 -6.01 -4.84
C GLU A 201 -5.70 -5.55 -5.54
N ALA A 202 -4.67 -5.16 -4.78
CA ALA A 202 -3.40 -4.71 -5.35
C ALA A 202 -2.60 -5.82 -6.06
N LEU A 203 -2.99 -7.10 -5.89
CA LEU A 203 -2.39 -8.24 -6.59
C LEU A 203 -3.20 -8.70 -7.81
N ARG A 204 -4.18 -7.92 -8.23
CA ARG A 204 -5.02 -8.26 -9.37
C ARG A 204 -4.35 -7.86 -10.69
N LEU A 205 -3.77 -8.82 -11.37
CA LEU A 205 -3.12 -8.65 -12.68
C LEU A 205 -4.02 -9.03 -13.87
N SER A 206 -5.18 -9.63 -13.60
CA SER A 206 -6.18 -10.03 -14.60
C SER A 206 -7.59 -9.57 -14.21
N ASP A 207 -8.49 -9.51 -15.18
CA ASP A 207 -9.83 -8.94 -15.01
C ASP A 207 -10.77 -9.80 -14.14
N SER A 208 -10.56 -11.12 -14.11
CA SER A 208 -11.35 -12.01 -13.26
C SER A 208 -10.51 -12.65 -12.15
N PRO A 209 -11.08 -12.93 -10.97
CA PRO A 209 -10.35 -13.57 -9.88
C PRO A 209 -9.77 -14.95 -10.26
N SER A 210 -10.51 -15.77 -10.99
CA SER A 210 -10.05 -17.09 -11.45
C SER A 210 -8.90 -16.98 -12.44
N ALA A 211 -9.00 -16.09 -13.43
CA ALA A 211 -7.91 -15.83 -14.38
C ALA A 211 -6.67 -15.28 -13.68
N ASN A 212 -6.85 -14.42 -12.65
CA ASN A 212 -5.76 -13.91 -11.86
C ASN A 212 -5.00 -15.02 -11.12
N THR A 213 -5.72 -15.91 -10.44
CA THR A 213 -5.10 -17.05 -9.74
C THR A 213 -4.34 -17.98 -10.68
N THR A 214 -4.86 -18.20 -11.89
CA THR A 214 -4.20 -19.03 -12.90
C THR A 214 -2.99 -18.37 -13.53
N LEU A 215 -3.00 -17.03 -13.64
CA LEU A 215 -1.91 -16.24 -14.23
C LEU A 215 -0.62 -16.27 -13.39
N TRP A 216 -0.72 -16.07 -12.09
CA TRP A 216 0.44 -15.89 -11.21
C TRP A 216 1.51 -16.99 -11.34
N PRO A 217 1.16 -18.29 -11.28
CA PRO A 217 2.18 -19.35 -11.42
C PRO A 217 2.77 -19.47 -12.82
N THR A 218 2.17 -18.83 -13.84
CA THR A 218 2.71 -18.80 -15.22
C THR A 218 3.73 -17.69 -15.46
N LEU A 219 3.82 -16.72 -14.54
CA LEU A 219 4.78 -15.64 -14.63
C LEU A 219 6.21 -16.18 -14.44
N PRO A 220 7.24 -15.46 -14.95
CA PRO A 220 8.62 -15.90 -14.80
C PRO A 220 8.99 -16.18 -13.35
N LYS A 221 9.59 -17.34 -13.14
CA LYS A 221 10.02 -17.81 -11.82
C LYS A 221 11.09 -16.90 -11.23
N VAL A 222 11.02 -16.71 -9.92
CA VAL A 222 12.12 -16.14 -9.15
C VAL A 222 13.18 -17.20 -8.91
N THR A 223 14.45 -16.88 -9.05
CA THR A 223 15.56 -17.80 -8.82
C THR A 223 16.09 -17.72 -7.39
N TRP A 224 15.73 -16.65 -6.70
CA TRP A 224 16.09 -16.42 -5.31
C TRP A 224 14.93 -15.78 -4.54
N HIS A 225 14.73 -16.21 -3.31
CA HIS A 225 13.93 -15.53 -2.30
C HIS A 225 14.50 -15.76 -0.91
N ALA A 226 14.29 -14.80 -0.02
CA ALA A 226 14.66 -14.95 1.38
C ALA A 226 13.78 -15.99 2.08
N ARG A 227 14.37 -16.81 2.94
CA ARG A 227 13.62 -17.75 3.78
C ARG A 227 13.15 -17.05 5.04
N VAL A 228 11.85 -16.95 5.19
CA VAL A 228 11.22 -16.23 6.28
C VAL A 228 9.98 -16.95 6.78
N GLU A 229 9.59 -16.64 8.01
CA GLU A 229 8.28 -16.98 8.58
C GLU A 229 7.53 -15.70 8.91
N PRO A 230 6.21 -15.63 8.66
CA PRO A 230 5.42 -14.47 9.06
C PRO A 230 5.39 -14.34 10.58
N GLN A 231 5.49 -13.10 11.08
CA GLN A 231 5.28 -12.79 12.49
C GLN A 231 3.78 -12.77 12.84
N PRO A 232 3.41 -12.84 14.13
CA PRO A 232 2.02 -12.66 14.56
C PRO A 232 1.39 -11.39 13.96
N ALA A 233 0.11 -11.44 13.64
CA ALA A 233 -0.65 -10.40 12.96
C ALA A 233 -0.16 -10.03 11.55
N SER A 234 0.72 -10.84 10.95
CA SER A 234 1.13 -10.71 9.56
C SER A 234 0.34 -11.66 8.66
N VAL A 235 0.06 -11.23 7.44
CA VAL A 235 -0.71 -12.00 6.44
C VAL A 235 0.20 -12.33 5.27
N THR A 236 0.33 -13.61 4.94
CA THR A 236 1.05 -14.05 3.74
C THR A 236 0.14 -13.90 2.53
N LEU A 237 0.57 -13.11 1.56
CA LEU A 237 -0.17 -12.83 0.34
C LEU A 237 0.29 -13.69 -0.84
N VAL A 238 1.60 -13.95 -0.94
CA VAL A 238 2.21 -14.72 -2.04
C VAL A 238 3.24 -15.69 -1.47
N ASN A 239 3.25 -16.90 -2.02
CA ASN A 239 4.26 -17.92 -1.76
C ASN A 239 5.17 -18.11 -2.97
N ALA A 240 6.42 -18.49 -2.71
CA ALA A 240 7.40 -19.02 -3.66
C ALA A 240 7.82 -20.45 -3.23
N GLY A 241 6.82 -21.32 -2.99
CA GLY A 241 6.98 -22.54 -2.20
C GLY A 241 6.97 -22.28 -0.69
N GLU A 242 7.51 -21.17 -0.26
CA GLU A 242 7.54 -20.62 1.12
C GLU A 242 7.01 -19.17 1.07
N PRO A 243 6.69 -18.53 2.22
CA PRO A 243 6.21 -17.15 2.25
C PRO A 243 7.17 -16.17 1.56
N ALA A 244 6.68 -15.43 0.57
CA ALA A 244 7.49 -14.52 -0.24
C ALA A 244 6.97 -13.07 -0.23
N MET A 245 5.67 -12.85 -0.04
CA MET A 245 5.10 -11.51 0.12
C MET A 245 4.21 -11.51 1.35
N ILE A 246 4.56 -10.69 2.34
CA ILE A 246 3.90 -10.66 3.64
C ILE A 246 3.49 -9.21 3.97
N PHE A 247 2.23 -9.05 4.35
CA PHE A 247 1.64 -7.79 4.75
C PHE A 247 1.42 -7.75 6.26
N ARG A 248 1.59 -6.57 6.86
CA ARG A 248 1.25 -6.29 8.25
C ARG A 248 0.81 -4.85 8.42
N GLN A 249 -0.25 -4.65 9.18
CA GLN A 249 -0.61 -3.33 9.70
C GLN A 249 0.29 -2.99 10.89
N VAL A 250 0.84 -1.79 10.94
CA VAL A 250 1.71 -1.34 12.05
C VAL A 250 1.29 0.08 12.44
N GLY A 251 0.62 0.20 13.58
CA GLY A 251 0.01 1.45 13.99
C GLY A 251 -0.95 1.99 12.91
N ALA A 252 -0.83 3.25 12.56
CA ALA A 252 -1.65 3.85 11.51
C ALA A 252 -1.19 3.50 10.09
N GLY A 253 0.01 2.95 9.92
CA GLY A 253 0.61 2.66 8.61
C GLY A 253 0.59 1.19 8.25
N ALA A 254 1.11 0.88 7.08
CA ALA A 254 1.12 -0.45 6.50
C ALA A 254 2.54 -0.83 6.04
N VAL A 255 2.91 -2.07 6.30
CA VAL A 255 4.20 -2.62 5.89
C VAL A 255 3.98 -3.82 4.98
N LEU A 256 4.64 -3.80 3.83
CA LEU A 256 4.69 -4.92 2.90
C LEU A 256 6.14 -5.40 2.77
N TYR A 257 6.37 -6.66 3.07
CA TYR A 257 7.66 -7.30 2.86
C TYR A 257 7.63 -8.14 1.59
N LEU A 258 8.63 -7.97 0.74
CA LEU A 258 8.89 -8.78 -0.45
C LEU A 258 10.23 -9.51 -0.26
N GLY A 259 10.17 -10.82 -0.20
CA GLY A 259 11.34 -11.69 0.01
C GLY A 259 12.20 -11.91 -1.23
N THR A 260 11.93 -11.21 -2.34
CA THR A 260 12.72 -11.29 -3.58
C THR A 260 12.73 -9.95 -4.31
N ASP A 261 13.82 -9.68 -5.02
CA ASP A 261 13.99 -8.53 -5.91
C ASP A 261 14.04 -8.93 -7.39
N GLU A 262 13.42 -10.05 -7.74
CA GLU A 262 13.53 -10.61 -9.08
C GLU A 262 12.27 -10.48 -9.95
N MET A 263 11.27 -9.70 -9.54
CA MET A 263 10.06 -9.47 -10.34
C MET A 263 10.34 -8.66 -11.61
N TRP A 264 11.47 -7.95 -11.68
CA TRP A 264 11.95 -7.29 -12.90
C TRP A 264 12.08 -8.25 -14.09
N ARG A 265 12.24 -9.57 -13.86
CA ARG A 265 12.32 -10.61 -14.90
C ARG A 265 11.05 -10.68 -15.72
N TRP A 266 9.91 -10.29 -15.17
CA TRP A 266 8.63 -10.27 -15.88
C TRP A 266 8.66 -9.31 -17.09
N ARG A 267 9.50 -8.28 -17.04
CA ARG A 267 9.65 -7.31 -18.14
C ARG A 267 10.19 -7.95 -19.43
N PHE A 268 11.01 -8.97 -19.32
CA PHE A 268 11.71 -9.57 -20.48
C PHE A 268 10.97 -10.75 -21.09
N GLN A 269 10.15 -11.45 -20.33
CA GLN A 269 9.52 -12.70 -20.77
C GLN A 269 8.04 -12.56 -21.11
N VAL A 270 7.31 -11.67 -20.44
CA VAL A 270 5.86 -11.53 -20.59
C VAL A 270 5.39 -10.09 -20.80
N ALA A 271 6.28 -9.23 -21.26
CA ALA A 271 6.09 -7.78 -21.39
C ALA A 271 6.05 -7.01 -20.06
N ASP A 272 6.32 -5.70 -20.16
CA ASP A 272 6.42 -4.81 -19.00
C ASP A 272 5.10 -4.63 -18.23
N LEU A 273 3.99 -4.97 -18.86
CA LEU A 273 2.64 -4.73 -18.34
C LEU A 273 2.41 -5.26 -16.92
N TYR A 274 2.83 -6.49 -16.64
CA TYR A 274 2.57 -7.11 -15.32
C TYR A 274 3.45 -6.54 -14.22
N HIS A 275 4.72 -6.28 -14.52
CA HIS A 275 5.65 -5.68 -13.57
C HIS A 275 5.20 -4.27 -13.19
N GLN A 276 4.94 -3.42 -14.18
CA GLN A 276 4.48 -2.05 -13.94
C GLN A 276 3.14 -2.04 -13.20
N ARG A 277 2.17 -2.86 -13.66
CA ARG A 277 0.84 -2.93 -13.05
C ARG A 277 0.93 -3.34 -11.58
N LEU A 278 1.70 -4.39 -11.27
CA LEU A 278 1.89 -4.85 -9.90
C LEU A 278 2.41 -3.73 -9.01
N TRP A 279 3.53 -3.13 -9.40
CA TRP A 279 4.19 -2.14 -8.56
C TRP A 279 3.37 -0.87 -8.37
N MET A 280 2.71 -0.40 -9.41
CA MET A 280 1.86 0.78 -9.30
C MET A 280 0.62 0.53 -8.43
N GLN A 281 0.04 -0.69 -8.49
CA GLN A 281 -1.06 -1.09 -7.62
C GLN A 281 -0.60 -1.24 -6.16
N LEU A 282 0.52 -1.91 -5.91
CA LEU A 282 1.09 -2.06 -4.56
C LEU A 282 1.41 -0.69 -3.96
N ALA A 283 2.10 0.17 -4.71
CA ALA A 283 2.45 1.51 -4.25
C ALA A 283 1.21 2.35 -3.92
N ALA A 284 0.21 2.34 -4.80
CA ALA A 284 -1.02 3.08 -4.58
C ALA A 284 -1.80 2.58 -3.36
N TRP A 285 -1.79 1.27 -3.12
CA TRP A 285 -2.48 0.64 -2.00
C TRP A 285 -1.76 0.89 -0.68
N ILE A 286 -0.44 0.66 -0.62
CA ILE A 286 0.38 0.84 0.59
C ILE A 286 0.46 2.33 0.99
N ALA A 287 0.53 3.24 0.01
CA ALA A 287 0.54 4.68 0.25
C ALA A 287 -0.87 5.28 0.45
N ALA A 288 -1.91 4.46 0.51
CA ALA A 288 -3.26 4.96 0.77
C ALA A 288 -3.32 5.59 2.17
N PRO A 289 -3.92 6.78 2.30
CA PRO A 289 -4.09 7.38 3.62
C PRO A 289 -4.84 6.44 4.55
N PRO A 290 -4.41 6.26 5.80
CA PRO A 290 -5.06 5.36 6.76
C PRO A 290 -6.47 5.83 7.15
N PHE A 291 -6.74 7.12 6.95
CA PHE A 291 -8.02 7.74 7.24
C PHE A 291 -8.56 8.42 5.99
N GLN A 292 -9.79 8.09 5.60
CA GLN A 292 -10.45 8.69 4.44
C GLN A 292 -10.95 10.10 4.76
N ILE A 293 -11.27 10.35 6.02
CA ILE A 293 -11.73 11.67 6.49
C ILE A 293 -10.81 12.09 7.62
N GLU A 294 -10.19 13.24 7.50
CA GLU A 294 -9.34 13.82 8.54
C GLU A 294 -9.74 15.28 8.80
N GLN A 295 -10.10 15.54 10.04
CA GLN A 295 -10.33 16.89 10.59
C GLN A 295 -9.25 17.20 11.62
N LYS A 296 -9.20 18.45 12.11
CA LYS A 296 -8.15 18.91 13.03
C LYS A 296 -7.94 18.00 14.24
N GLN A 297 -9.02 17.48 14.80
CA GLN A 297 -9.02 16.69 16.03
C GLN A 297 -9.46 15.25 15.83
N LEU A 298 -10.11 14.94 14.71
CA LEU A 298 -10.70 13.63 14.44
C LEU A 298 -10.31 13.14 13.04
N ALA A 299 -9.80 11.94 12.97
CA ALA A 299 -9.63 11.24 11.70
C ALA A 299 -10.36 9.90 11.78
N ILE A 300 -11.11 9.56 10.75
CA ILE A 300 -11.87 8.31 10.65
C ILE A 300 -11.61 7.64 9.30
N GLY A 301 -11.52 6.34 9.32
CA GLY A 301 -11.34 5.54 8.12
C GLY A 301 -11.77 4.10 8.33
N THR A 302 -11.78 3.37 7.23
CA THR A 302 -11.99 1.93 7.20
C THR A 302 -10.79 1.27 6.53
N ASP A 303 -10.56 -0.02 6.83
CA ASP A 303 -9.48 -0.79 6.22
C ASP A 303 -9.62 -0.88 4.69
N ARG A 304 -10.85 -0.80 4.17
CA ARG A 304 -11.16 -0.80 2.73
C ARG A 304 -12.33 0.13 2.41
N LEU A 305 -12.42 0.57 1.15
CA LEU A 305 -13.55 1.38 0.67
C LEU A 305 -14.72 0.54 0.16
N ARG A 306 -14.52 -0.76 -0.04
CA ARG A 306 -15.53 -1.68 -0.58
C ARG A 306 -15.47 -3.02 0.12
N TYR A 307 -16.64 -3.53 0.44
CA TYR A 307 -16.85 -4.82 1.09
C TYR A 307 -17.86 -5.62 0.32
N ALA A 308 -17.66 -6.94 0.22
CA ALA A 308 -18.69 -7.85 -0.23
C ALA A 308 -19.69 -8.13 0.90
N PRO A 309 -20.93 -8.47 0.59
CA PRO A 309 -21.90 -8.85 1.62
C PRO A 309 -21.35 -9.98 2.50
N GLY A 310 -21.38 -9.77 3.82
CA GLY A 310 -20.86 -10.73 4.80
C GLY A 310 -19.38 -10.56 5.18
N GLU A 311 -18.66 -9.64 4.57
CA GLU A 311 -17.29 -9.29 4.99
C GLU A 311 -17.30 -8.38 6.22
N THR A 312 -16.28 -8.53 7.06
CA THR A 312 -16.06 -7.66 8.22
C THR A 312 -15.29 -6.41 7.79
N SER A 313 -15.73 -5.26 8.29
CA SER A 313 -15.04 -3.97 8.12
C SER A 313 -14.40 -3.57 9.45
N GLU A 314 -13.18 -3.07 9.38
CA GLU A 314 -12.50 -2.43 10.50
C GLU A 314 -12.69 -0.91 10.41
N ILE A 315 -13.20 -0.29 11.47
CA ILE A 315 -13.33 1.16 11.56
C ILE A 315 -12.21 1.68 12.46
N ARG A 316 -11.42 2.60 11.93
CA ARG A 316 -10.31 3.25 12.64
C ARG A 316 -10.63 4.70 12.92
N VAL A 317 -10.33 5.13 14.14
CA VAL A 317 -10.51 6.51 14.58
C VAL A 317 -9.23 6.98 15.27
N ARG A 318 -8.79 8.18 14.93
CA ARG A 318 -7.69 8.86 15.62
C ARG A 318 -8.21 10.19 16.16
N ILE A 319 -8.02 10.38 17.47
CA ILE A 319 -8.43 11.61 18.14
C ILE A 319 -7.19 12.36 18.60
N ARG A 320 -7.18 13.68 18.38
CA ARG A 320 -6.10 14.58 18.80
C ARG A 320 -6.63 15.72 19.67
N ASN A 321 -5.81 16.17 20.61
CA ASN A 321 -6.07 17.40 21.35
C ASN A 321 -5.82 18.65 20.50
N ASP A 322 -6.07 19.83 21.05
CA ASP A 322 -5.85 21.11 20.37
C ASP A 322 -4.37 21.36 20.01
N ARG A 323 -3.44 20.70 20.70
CA ARG A 323 -2.00 20.78 20.45
C ARG A 323 -1.55 19.83 19.34
N GLY A 324 -2.42 18.91 18.93
CA GLY A 324 -2.14 17.91 17.90
C GLY A 324 -1.64 16.56 18.42
N ASP A 325 -1.53 16.38 19.75
CA ASP A 325 -1.14 15.11 20.36
C ASP A 325 -2.27 14.10 20.29
N ILE A 326 -1.94 12.82 20.13
CA ILE A 326 -2.92 11.73 20.08
C ILE A 326 -3.47 11.48 21.49
N ILE A 327 -4.79 11.38 21.59
CA ILE A 327 -5.49 11.03 22.84
C ILE A 327 -5.73 9.52 22.81
N THR A 328 -5.12 8.78 23.73
CA THR A 328 -5.19 7.31 23.80
C THR A 328 -6.24 6.79 24.80
N ASP A 329 -6.72 7.63 25.70
CA ASP A 329 -7.71 7.30 26.74
C ASP A 329 -9.15 7.71 26.37
N ALA A 330 -9.36 8.18 25.15
CA ALA A 330 -10.69 8.49 24.63
C ALA A 330 -11.50 7.20 24.44
N GLN A 331 -12.82 7.29 24.66
CA GLN A 331 -13.78 6.21 24.39
C GLN A 331 -14.73 6.60 23.26
N PRO A 332 -14.26 6.59 22.00
CA PRO A 332 -15.08 7.02 20.89
C PRO A 332 -16.19 6.00 20.59
N ARG A 333 -17.30 6.52 20.04
CA ARG A 333 -18.40 5.71 19.49
C ARG A 333 -18.56 6.02 18.02
N ALA A 334 -18.75 5.01 17.21
CA ALA A 334 -19.08 5.14 15.80
C ALA A 334 -20.54 4.75 15.56
N ASN A 335 -21.32 5.65 14.97
CA ASN A 335 -22.69 5.35 14.55
C ASN A 335 -22.69 4.99 13.08
N LEU A 336 -23.22 3.81 12.75
CA LEU A 336 -23.48 3.38 11.38
C LEU A 336 -24.84 3.90 10.95
N ILE A 337 -24.85 4.71 9.89
CA ILE A 337 -26.06 5.32 9.34
C ILE A 337 -26.27 4.79 7.93
N LEU A 338 -27.43 4.20 7.66
CA LEU A 338 -27.85 3.75 6.34
C LEU A 338 -29.15 4.48 5.94
N ASP A 339 -29.14 5.16 4.81
CA ASP A 339 -30.28 5.92 4.30
C ASP A 339 -30.86 6.91 5.34
N GLY A 340 -29.95 7.54 6.11
CA GLY A 340 -30.32 8.52 7.13
C GLY A 340 -30.86 7.92 8.43
N LYS A 341 -30.82 6.61 8.62
CA LYS A 341 -31.25 5.92 9.84
C LYS A 341 -30.04 5.27 10.54
N ASP A 342 -29.97 5.43 11.85
CA ASP A 342 -29.00 4.73 12.66
C ASP A 342 -29.26 3.22 12.60
N VAL A 343 -28.27 2.47 12.14
CA VAL A 343 -28.33 1.00 12.01
C VAL A 343 -27.64 0.32 13.19
N ALA A 344 -26.50 0.87 13.62
CA ALA A 344 -25.74 0.34 14.75
C ALA A 344 -24.87 1.43 15.39
N THR A 345 -24.60 1.28 16.67
CA THR A 345 -23.60 2.05 17.41
C THR A 345 -22.50 1.10 17.89
N LEU A 346 -21.27 1.40 17.53
CA LEU A 346 -20.09 0.62 17.89
C LEU A 346 -19.28 1.38 18.92
N GLN A 347 -18.92 0.73 20.02
CA GLN A 347 -17.89 1.22 20.94
C GLN A 347 -16.53 0.84 20.36
N LEU A 348 -15.64 1.83 20.19
CA LEU A 348 -14.31 1.58 19.68
C LEU A 348 -13.33 1.43 20.84
N GLU A 349 -12.45 0.45 20.76
CA GLU A 349 -11.43 0.19 21.76
C GLU A 349 -10.08 0.77 21.31
N PRO A 350 -9.22 1.20 22.26
CA PRO A 350 -7.87 1.63 21.91
C PRO A 350 -7.09 0.49 21.26
N ASP A 351 -6.39 0.81 20.18
CA ASP A 351 -5.42 -0.10 19.57
C ASP A 351 -4.20 -0.23 20.51
N GLN A 352 -3.83 -1.46 20.88
CA GLN A 352 -2.77 -1.78 21.85
C GLN A 352 -1.39 -1.79 21.20
#